data_b4edede8ae47539e90c9ca3b1ed719cd
#
_entry.id   b4edede8ae47539e90c9ca3b1ed719cd
#
_cell.length_a   1.000
_cell.length_b   1.000
_cell.length_c   1.000
_cell.angle_alpha   90.00
_cell.angle_beta   90.00
_cell.angle_gamma   90.00
#
_symmetry.space_group_name_H-M   'P 1'
#
loop_
_entity.id
_entity.type
_entity.pdbx_description
1 polymer ?
#
loop_
_entity_poly.entity_id
_entity_poly.type
_entity_poly.pdbx_seq_one_letter_code
_entity_poly.pdbx_strand_id
1 'polypeptide(L)'
;VTADHSPERPGGPSDASPAPTGRNAGVTDSTADLFDERLYVPWWWWLAAVVLTGVVGYEIQLSARGSAWSIIGYVATGVLCVVMLWSMSRTRVRVTADRELHAHRAVLPRAVVARAATVPATAKSAALGRQLDPAAYLVHRSWVKTMVLIVLDDPDDPTPYWLVSTRRPAELLAALGVDDAAADRPAPTA
;
A
#
# COMPACT_ATOMS: atom_id res chain seq x y z
N VAL A 1 -75.79 27.31 39.61
CA VAL A 1 -76.55 27.52 38.38
C VAL A 1 -75.65 27.24 37.22
N THR A 2 -76.13 26.26 36.46
CA THR A 2 -75.88 25.97 35.03
C THR A 2 -74.54 25.35 34.62
N ALA A 3 -74.61 24.06 34.40
CA ALA A 3 -73.75 23.27 33.63
C ALA A 3 -73.69 23.72 32.15
N ASP A 4 -72.59 23.60 31.52
CA ASP A 4 -72.53 23.43 30.09
C ASP A 4 -71.60 22.26 29.71
N HIS A 5 -72.23 21.41 28.97
CA HIS A 5 -71.75 20.10 28.51
C HIS A 5 -71.24 20.30 27.11
N SER A 6 -69.97 20.07 26.85
CA SER A 6 -69.45 19.97 25.49
C SER A 6 -69.03 18.56 25.23
N PRO A 7 -69.50 17.90 24.15
CA PRO A 7 -69.15 16.51 23.85
C PRO A 7 -67.78 16.42 23.19
N GLU A 8 -67.00 15.43 23.67
CA GLU A 8 -65.80 14.93 23.05
C GLU A 8 -66.09 14.37 21.64
N ARG A 9 -65.22 14.72 20.71
CA ARG A 9 -65.14 14.02 19.43
C ARG A 9 -64.05 12.95 19.51
N PRO A 10 -64.29 11.73 19.10
CA PRO A 10 -63.28 10.69 19.02
C PRO A 10 -62.33 11.00 17.85
N GLY A 11 -61.06 11.08 18.16
CA GLY A 11 -60.00 11.20 17.18
C GLY A 11 -59.86 9.91 16.36
N GLY A 12 -59.85 10.09 15.05
CA GLY A 12 -59.60 9.01 14.12
C GLY A 12 -58.13 8.51 14.20
N PRO A 13 -57.85 7.28 13.73
CA PRO A 13 -56.54 6.70 13.76
C PRO A 13 -55.59 7.46 12.81
N SER A 14 -54.53 7.98 13.41
CA SER A 14 -53.43 8.58 12.69
C SER A 14 -52.69 7.48 11.90
N ASP A 15 -52.84 7.51 10.61
CA ASP A 15 -52.02 6.70 9.69
C ASP A 15 -50.53 7.11 9.85
N ALA A 16 -49.87 6.40 10.72
CA ALA A 16 -48.40 6.45 10.78
C ALA A 16 -47.86 5.73 9.54
N SER A 17 -47.58 6.50 8.50
CA SER A 17 -46.82 6.04 7.35
C SER A 17 -45.46 5.54 7.87
N PRO A 18 -45.07 4.29 7.60
CA PRO A 18 -43.75 3.83 7.98
C PRO A 18 -42.70 4.63 7.19
N ALA A 19 -41.83 5.31 7.93
CA ALA A 19 -40.65 5.92 7.36
C ALA A 19 -39.90 4.88 6.51
N PRO A 20 -39.40 5.25 5.32
CA PRO A 20 -38.59 4.35 4.54
C PRO A 20 -37.35 3.97 5.35
N THR A 21 -37.30 2.71 5.75
CA THR A 21 -36.11 2.08 6.31
C THR A 21 -34.94 2.46 5.42
N GLY A 22 -34.07 3.32 5.93
CA GLY A 22 -32.83 3.68 5.29
C GLY A 22 -32.09 2.39 4.93
N ARG A 23 -32.20 2.05 3.67
CA ARG A 23 -31.30 1.08 3.04
C ARG A 23 -29.94 1.64 3.33
N ASN A 24 -29.19 0.99 4.23
CA ASN A 24 -27.76 1.12 4.30
C ASN A 24 -27.26 0.84 2.89
N ALA A 25 -27.20 1.89 2.08
CA ALA A 25 -26.38 1.90 0.90
C ALA A 25 -24.99 1.62 1.49
N GLY A 26 -24.57 0.36 1.34
CA GLY A 26 -23.19 0.05 1.55
C GLY A 26 -22.42 1.11 0.80
N VAL A 27 -21.59 1.84 1.51
CA VAL A 27 -20.55 2.67 0.94
C VAL A 27 -19.69 1.68 0.17
N THR A 28 -20.09 1.40 -1.05
CA THR A 28 -19.19 0.90 -2.05
C THR A 28 -18.23 2.05 -2.24
N ASP A 29 -17.11 1.93 -1.57
CA ASP A 29 -15.93 2.76 -1.72
C ASP A 29 -15.42 2.56 -3.17
N SER A 30 -16.21 3.07 -4.11
CA SER A 30 -15.93 3.14 -5.55
C SER A 30 -15.17 4.43 -5.84
N THR A 31 -14.19 4.73 -5.03
CA THR A 31 -13.09 5.57 -5.45
C THR A 31 -12.23 4.70 -6.36
N ALA A 32 -12.50 4.77 -7.65
CA ALA A 32 -11.68 4.09 -8.64
C ALA A 32 -10.23 4.55 -8.42
N ASP A 33 -9.38 3.63 -7.98
CA ASP A 33 -7.96 3.94 -7.84
C ASP A 33 -7.42 4.40 -9.20
N LEU A 34 -6.81 5.59 -9.29
CA LEU A 34 -6.19 6.13 -10.49
C LEU A 34 -4.94 5.33 -10.86
N PHE A 35 -4.31 4.74 -9.86
CA PHE A 35 -3.15 3.87 -9.98
C PHE A 35 -3.18 2.80 -8.90
N ASP A 36 -2.88 1.57 -9.30
CA ASP A 36 -2.70 0.46 -8.36
C ASP A 36 -1.58 -0.45 -8.84
N GLU A 37 -0.60 -0.64 -8.00
CA GLU A 37 0.53 -1.52 -8.26
C GLU A 37 0.82 -2.40 -7.05
N ARG A 38 0.84 -3.72 -7.27
CA ARG A 38 1.34 -4.69 -6.30
C ARG A 38 2.77 -5.06 -6.65
N LEU A 39 3.65 -4.89 -5.67
CA LEU A 39 5.07 -5.18 -5.82
C LEU A 39 5.37 -6.65 -5.51
N TYR A 40 4.86 -7.56 -6.36
CA TYR A 40 5.09 -8.99 -6.20
C TYR A 40 6.57 -9.34 -6.23
N VAL A 41 6.94 -10.30 -5.38
CA VAL A 41 8.26 -10.93 -5.39
C VAL A 41 8.42 -11.72 -6.70
N PRO A 42 9.58 -11.66 -7.36
CA PRO A 42 9.87 -12.43 -8.56
C PRO A 42 9.70 -13.94 -8.32
N TRP A 43 9.23 -14.66 -9.34
CA TRP A 43 8.93 -16.09 -9.25
C TRP A 43 10.14 -16.95 -8.85
N TRP A 44 11.35 -16.58 -9.23
CA TRP A 44 12.58 -17.33 -8.90
C TRP A 44 12.90 -17.33 -7.39
N TRP A 45 12.35 -16.41 -6.59
CA TRP A 45 12.46 -16.44 -5.13
C TRP A 45 11.74 -17.66 -4.54
N TRP A 46 10.69 -18.14 -5.21
CA TRP A 46 10.02 -19.37 -4.80
C TRP A 46 10.91 -20.58 -5.01
N LEU A 47 11.70 -20.62 -6.11
CA LEU A 47 12.72 -21.65 -6.31
C LEU A 47 13.80 -21.58 -5.22
N ALA A 48 14.29 -20.39 -4.90
CA ALA A 48 15.25 -20.21 -3.82
C ALA A 48 14.68 -20.69 -2.47
N ALA A 49 13.42 -20.45 -2.19
CA ALA A 49 12.74 -20.93 -0.99
C ALA A 49 12.65 -22.47 -0.94
N VAL A 50 12.35 -23.12 -2.08
CA VAL A 50 12.32 -24.58 -2.19
C VAL A 50 13.71 -25.17 -1.93
N VAL A 51 14.75 -24.61 -2.57
CA VAL A 51 16.13 -25.04 -2.37
C VAL A 51 16.55 -24.88 -0.91
N LEU A 52 16.26 -23.71 -0.32
CA LEU A 52 16.56 -23.44 1.10
C LEU A 52 15.86 -24.44 2.02
N THR A 53 14.56 -24.69 1.78
CA THR A 53 13.80 -25.66 2.55
C THR A 53 14.38 -27.05 2.44
N GLY A 54 14.82 -27.44 1.23
CA GLY A 54 15.47 -28.74 0.98
C GLY A 54 16.80 -28.86 1.71
N VAL A 55 17.65 -27.86 1.65
CA VAL A 55 18.98 -27.86 2.30
C VAL A 55 18.82 -27.92 3.81
N VAL A 56 18.04 -26.98 4.39
CA VAL A 56 17.84 -26.92 5.85
C VAL A 56 17.16 -28.19 6.38
N GLY A 57 16.16 -28.70 5.67
CA GLY A 57 15.49 -29.93 6.03
C GLY A 57 16.44 -31.14 5.98
N TYR A 58 17.31 -31.21 4.99
CA TYR A 58 18.34 -32.26 4.86
C TYR A 58 19.36 -32.20 6.01
N GLU A 59 19.83 -31.01 6.38
CA GLU A 59 20.72 -30.84 7.53
C GLU A 59 20.07 -31.30 8.84
N ILE A 60 18.79 -30.97 9.04
CA ILE A 60 18.02 -31.44 10.20
C ILE A 60 17.88 -32.97 10.17
N GLN A 61 17.64 -33.56 9.00
CA GLN A 61 17.52 -35.01 8.84
C GLN A 61 18.83 -35.74 9.18
N LEU A 62 19.97 -35.20 8.76
CA LEU A 62 21.28 -35.74 9.12
C LEU A 62 21.52 -35.69 10.63
N SER A 63 21.13 -34.61 11.27
CA SER A 63 21.30 -34.40 12.72
C SER A 63 20.33 -35.23 13.54
N ALA A 64 19.08 -35.34 13.10
CA ALA A 64 17.99 -36.01 13.81
C ALA A 64 17.87 -37.53 13.55
N ARG A 65 18.72 -38.08 12.69
CA ARG A 65 18.82 -39.53 12.36
C ARG A 65 17.46 -40.19 12.10
N GLY A 66 16.62 -39.59 11.28
CA GLY A 66 15.34 -40.20 10.86
C GLY A 66 14.20 -40.12 11.88
N SER A 67 14.33 -39.28 12.86
CA SER A 67 13.24 -39.06 13.83
C SER A 67 12.14 -38.14 13.21
N ALA A 68 10.94 -38.12 13.82
CA ALA A 68 9.85 -37.23 13.41
C ALA A 68 10.23 -35.73 13.36
N TRP A 69 11.30 -35.34 14.04
CA TRP A 69 11.85 -33.98 14.05
C TRP A 69 12.32 -33.51 12.68
N SER A 70 12.77 -34.44 11.80
CA SER A 70 13.16 -34.07 10.44
C SER A 70 11.96 -33.56 9.62
N ILE A 71 10.80 -34.22 9.73
CA ILE A 71 9.58 -33.80 9.04
C ILE A 71 9.11 -32.45 9.57
N ILE A 72 9.15 -32.25 10.88
CA ILE A 72 8.81 -30.95 11.50
C ILE A 72 9.73 -29.86 10.98
N GLY A 73 11.03 -30.14 10.84
CA GLY A 73 12.01 -29.20 10.29
C GLY A 73 11.70 -28.77 8.85
N TYR A 74 11.39 -29.73 7.96
CA TYR A 74 10.98 -29.41 6.58
C TYR A 74 9.72 -28.56 6.55
N VAL A 75 8.68 -28.95 7.28
CA VAL A 75 7.39 -28.25 7.32
C VAL A 75 7.56 -26.84 7.90
N ALA A 76 8.26 -26.70 9.01
CA ALA A 76 8.47 -25.42 9.67
C ALA A 76 9.24 -24.44 8.75
N THR A 77 10.33 -24.89 8.14
CA THR A 77 11.13 -24.06 7.21
C THR A 77 10.30 -23.69 5.97
N GLY A 78 9.57 -24.63 5.39
CA GLY A 78 8.71 -24.38 4.23
C GLY A 78 7.61 -23.36 4.55
N VAL A 79 6.92 -23.52 5.66
CA VAL A 79 5.88 -22.57 6.12
C VAL A 79 6.50 -21.19 6.37
N LEU A 80 7.65 -21.12 7.02
CA LEU A 80 8.34 -19.85 7.26
C LEU A 80 8.68 -19.15 5.95
N CYS A 81 9.24 -19.86 4.96
CA CYS A 81 9.54 -19.31 3.64
C CYS A 81 8.28 -18.78 2.93
N VAL A 82 7.20 -19.56 2.94
CA VAL A 82 5.92 -19.16 2.33
C VAL A 82 5.37 -17.91 2.99
N VAL A 83 5.31 -17.86 4.32
CA VAL A 83 4.81 -16.71 5.08
C VAL A 83 5.66 -15.48 4.81
N MET A 84 6.98 -15.63 4.79
CA MET A 84 7.91 -14.54 4.50
C MET A 84 7.72 -13.97 3.09
N LEU A 85 7.71 -14.84 2.06
CA LEU A 85 7.50 -14.41 0.68
C LEU A 85 6.12 -13.77 0.48
N TRP A 86 5.09 -14.32 1.10
CA TRP A 86 3.75 -13.77 1.04
C TRP A 86 3.67 -12.40 1.70
N SER A 87 4.27 -12.24 2.89
CA SER A 87 4.37 -10.95 3.59
C SER A 87 5.08 -9.90 2.74
N MET A 88 6.18 -10.27 2.09
CA MET A 88 6.92 -9.37 1.18
C MET A 88 6.10 -8.98 -0.06
N SER A 89 5.25 -9.88 -0.56
CA SER A 89 4.40 -9.65 -1.74
C SER A 89 3.18 -8.77 -1.46
N ARG A 90 2.87 -8.47 -0.20
CA ARG A 90 1.69 -7.67 0.19
C ARG A 90 1.87 -6.16 0.02
N THR A 91 3.07 -5.71 -0.36
CA THR A 91 3.30 -4.28 -0.55
C THR A 91 2.54 -3.79 -1.77
N ARG A 92 1.69 -2.81 -1.53
CA ARG A 92 0.84 -2.17 -2.51
C ARG A 92 1.11 -0.67 -2.52
N VAL A 93 1.16 -0.09 -3.70
CA VAL A 93 1.23 1.35 -3.94
C VAL A 93 0.01 1.70 -4.77
N ARG A 94 -0.81 2.61 -4.28
CA ARG A 94 -2.03 3.04 -4.98
C ARG A 94 -2.22 4.55 -4.86
N VAL A 95 -2.88 5.13 -5.85
CA VAL A 95 -3.31 6.52 -5.85
C VAL A 95 -4.83 6.52 -5.98
N THR A 96 -5.50 7.10 -5.02
CA THR A 96 -6.97 7.22 -5.02
C THR A 96 -7.46 8.29 -5.99
N ALA A 97 -8.78 8.35 -6.22
CA ALA A 97 -9.42 9.39 -7.02
C ALA A 97 -9.13 10.81 -6.50
N ASP A 98 -8.94 10.96 -5.19
CA ASP A 98 -8.57 12.22 -4.53
C ASP A 98 -7.08 12.56 -4.68
N ARG A 99 -6.35 11.76 -5.48
CA ARG A 99 -4.90 11.88 -5.70
C ARG A 99 -4.06 11.72 -4.43
N GLU A 100 -4.53 10.93 -3.48
CA GLU A 100 -3.76 10.55 -2.31
C GLU A 100 -2.91 9.31 -2.63
N LEU A 101 -1.63 9.40 -2.33
CA LEU A 101 -0.71 8.26 -2.48
C LEU A 101 -0.72 7.40 -1.21
N HIS A 102 -1.22 6.21 -1.35
CA HIS A 102 -1.13 5.18 -0.32
C HIS A 102 0.07 4.28 -0.59
N ALA A 103 1.08 4.38 0.24
CA ALA A 103 2.29 3.56 0.12
C ALA A 103 2.54 2.80 1.42
N HIS A 104 2.31 1.51 1.40
CA HIS A 104 2.39 0.60 2.54
C HIS A 104 1.37 0.95 3.64
N ARG A 105 1.77 1.68 4.67
CA ARG A 105 0.92 2.10 5.81
C ARG A 105 0.70 3.60 5.88
N ALA A 106 1.37 4.35 5.03
CA ALA A 106 1.31 5.80 5.05
C ALA A 106 0.47 6.32 3.88
N VAL A 107 -0.17 7.45 4.13
CA VAL A 107 -1.00 8.17 3.16
C VAL A 107 -0.39 9.55 2.97
N LEU A 108 -0.20 9.93 1.72
CA LEU A 108 0.34 11.23 1.34
C LEU A 108 -0.69 11.99 0.51
N PRO A 109 -1.27 13.06 1.05
CA PRO A 109 -2.17 13.93 0.31
C PRO A 109 -1.43 14.66 -0.83
N ARG A 110 -2.10 14.86 -1.97
CA ARG A 110 -1.52 15.60 -3.08
C ARG A 110 -1.10 17.03 -2.72
N ALA A 111 -1.82 17.64 -1.77
CA ALA A 111 -1.61 19.03 -1.37
C ALA A 111 -0.20 19.31 -0.82
N VAL A 112 0.43 18.33 -0.16
CA VAL A 112 1.78 18.47 0.43
C VAL A 112 2.89 18.06 -0.52
N VAL A 113 2.59 17.64 -1.74
CA VAL A 113 3.59 17.29 -2.76
C VAL A 113 4.05 18.55 -3.47
N ALA A 114 5.29 18.97 -3.22
CA ALA A 114 5.90 20.11 -3.88
C ALA A 114 6.37 19.76 -5.31
N ARG A 115 7.09 18.66 -5.45
CA ARG A 115 7.61 18.17 -6.73
C ARG A 115 7.89 16.68 -6.66
N ALA A 116 7.93 16.03 -7.82
CA ALA A 116 8.32 14.63 -7.89
C ALA A 116 9.26 14.38 -9.08
N ALA A 117 10.06 13.32 -8.99
CA ALA A 117 11.00 12.96 -10.04
C ALA A 117 11.17 11.44 -10.13
N THR A 118 11.29 10.92 -11.34
CA THR A 118 11.65 9.54 -11.59
C THR A 118 13.12 9.29 -11.25
N VAL A 119 13.39 8.28 -10.46
CA VAL A 119 14.74 7.77 -10.16
C VAL A 119 14.98 6.51 -11.00
N PRO A 120 15.81 6.58 -12.04
CA PRO A 120 16.11 5.44 -12.89
C PRO A 120 16.95 4.40 -12.15
N ALA A 121 17.01 3.19 -12.69
CA ALA A 121 17.75 2.08 -12.11
C ALA A 121 19.24 2.41 -11.85
N THR A 122 19.85 3.22 -12.72
CA THR A 122 21.25 3.66 -12.64
C THR A 122 21.51 4.60 -11.46
N ALA A 123 20.52 5.43 -11.11
CA ALA A 123 20.64 6.38 -10.00
C ALA A 123 20.17 5.80 -8.65
N LYS A 124 19.49 4.64 -8.66
CA LYS A 124 18.89 4.03 -7.47
C LYS A 124 19.90 3.81 -6.35
N SER A 125 21.09 3.30 -6.66
CA SER A 125 22.14 3.04 -5.66
C SER A 125 22.62 4.31 -4.97
N ALA A 126 22.75 5.40 -5.71
CA ALA A 126 23.13 6.71 -5.15
C ALA A 126 22.02 7.27 -4.26
N ALA A 127 20.77 7.17 -4.72
CA ALA A 127 19.59 7.64 -3.98
C ALA A 127 19.36 6.89 -2.66
N LEU A 128 19.66 5.59 -2.62
CA LEU A 128 19.56 4.76 -1.40
C LEU A 128 20.80 4.80 -0.52
N GLY A 129 21.90 5.33 -1.03
CA GLY A 129 23.20 5.41 -0.33
C GLY A 129 23.49 6.80 0.18
N ARG A 130 24.48 7.44 -0.43
CA ARG A 130 25.02 8.73 0.04
C ARG A 130 24.04 9.91 0.01
N GLN A 131 22.97 9.81 -0.78
CA GLN A 131 21.98 10.87 -0.96
C GLN A 131 20.73 10.64 -0.11
N LEU A 132 20.64 9.51 0.61
CA LEU A 132 19.49 9.21 1.45
C LEU A 132 19.52 10.01 2.74
N ASP A 133 18.50 10.83 2.95
CA ASP A 133 18.27 11.49 4.22
C ASP A 133 17.67 10.47 5.23
N PRO A 134 18.23 10.37 6.45
CA PRO A 134 17.66 9.49 7.48
C PRO A 134 16.22 9.79 7.86
N ALA A 135 15.74 11.02 7.68
CA ALA A 135 14.36 11.43 7.93
C ALA A 135 13.41 11.14 6.77
N ALA A 136 13.93 10.68 5.62
CA ALA A 136 13.09 10.38 4.45
C ALA A 136 12.23 9.14 4.67
N TYR A 137 10.99 9.17 4.16
CA TYR A 137 10.13 8.00 4.16
C TYR A 137 10.47 7.07 2.99
N LEU A 138 10.84 5.83 3.32
CA LEU A 138 11.37 4.89 2.35
C LEU A 138 10.48 3.66 2.18
N VAL A 139 9.91 3.48 0.98
CA VAL A 139 9.24 2.25 0.54
C VAL A 139 10.11 1.56 -0.51
N HIS A 140 11.12 0.85 -0.04
CA HIS A 140 12.09 0.17 -0.90
C HIS A 140 11.77 -1.29 -1.11
N ARG A 141 11.87 -1.74 -2.38
CA ARG A 141 11.87 -3.15 -2.77
C ARG A 141 13.06 -3.43 -3.67
N SER A 142 13.92 -4.37 -3.25
CA SER A 142 15.21 -4.66 -3.93
C SER A 142 15.01 -5.16 -5.37
N TRP A 143 13.92 -5.88 -5.62
CA TRP A 143 13.60 -6.44 -6.95
C TRP A 143 12.90 -5.46 -7.90
N VAL A 144 12.55 -4.26 -7.43
CA VAL A 144 12.01 -3.18 -8.27
C VAL A 144 13.15 -2.24 -8.60
N LYS A 145 13.42 -2.04 -9.89
CA LYS A 145 14.62 -1.32 -10.35
C LYS A 145 14.47 0.19 -10.28
N THR A 146 13.26 0.71 -10.47
CA THR A 146 12.96 2.14 -10.54
C THR A 146 12.26 2.63 -9.27
N MET A 147 12.34 3.92 -9.00
CA MET A 147 11.69 4.57 -7.88
C MET A 147 11.15 5.94 -8.28
N VAL A 148 10.31 6.51 -7.46
CA VAL A 148 9.88 7.90 -7.54
C VAL A 148 10.32 8.60 -6.27
N LEU A 149 10.97 9.74 -6.41
CA LEU A 149 11.28 10.69 -5.37
C LEU A 149 10.16 11.72 -5.33
N ILE A 150 9.54 11.91 -4.18
CA ILE A 150 8.46 12.88 -3.96
C ILE A 150 8.91 13.82 -2.85
N VAL A 151 9.22 15.06 -3.20
CA VAL A 151 9.62 16.10 -2.25
C VAL A 151 8.37 16.71 -1.65
N LEU A 152 8.38 16.85 -0.34
CA LEU A 152 7.27 17.39 0.42
C LEU A 152 7.48 18.87 0.75
N ASP A 153 6.37 19.59 0.87
CA ASP A 153 6.29 20.93 1.44
C ASP A 153 5.17 20.91 2.48
N ASP A 154 5.49 20.32 3.63
CA ASP A 154 4.58 20.18 4.76
C ASP A 154 5.26 20.78 5.99
N PRO A 155 4.75 21.92 6.51
CA PRO A 155 5.35 22.55 7.67
C PRO A 155 5.14 21.76 8.98
N ASP A 156 4.20 20.84 9.00
CA ASP A 156 3.85 20.02 10.17
C ASP A 156 4.58 18.67 10.21
N ASP A 157 5.19 18.24 9.08
CA ASP A 157 5.93 16.97 8.99
C ASP A 157 7.41 17.24 8.65
N PRO A 158 8.37 16.83 9.50
CA PRO A 158 9.80 17.00 9.24
C PRO A 158 10.33 16.09 8.13
N THR A 159 9.50 15.23 7.53
CA THR A 159 9.89 14.32 6.43
C THR A 159 10.21 15.12 5.16
N PRO A 160 11.47 15.17 4.69
CA PRO A 160 11.83 16.02 3.56
C PRO A 160 11.32 15.47 2.22
N TYR A 161 11.27 14.15 2.08
CA TYR A 161 10.80 13.49 0.87
C TYR A 161 10.43 12.03 1.10
N TRP A 162 9.63 11.48 0.18
CA TRP A 162 9.35 10.07 0.07
C TRP A 162 10.11 9.45 -1.10
N LEU A 163 10.62 8.23 -0.91
CA LEU A 163 11.28 7.46 -1.94
C LEU A 163 10.56 6.12 -2.09
N VAL A 164 9.77 5.98 -3.16
CA VAL A 164 8.84 4.86 -3.35
C VAL A 164 9.26 4.02 -4.54
N SER A 165 9.45 2.71 -4.33
CA SER A 165 9.70 1.76 -5.43
C SER A 165 8.44 1.54 -6.25
N THR A 166 8.55 1.69 -7.57
CA THR A 166 7.50 1.40 -8.55
C THR A 166 8.12 0.94 -9.86
N ARG A 167 7.42 0.05 -10.59
CA ARG A 167 7.80 -0.36 -11.95
C ARG A 167 7.28 0.57 -13.02
N ARG A 168 6.30 1.41 -12.65
CA ARG A 168 5.58 2.33 -13.55
C ARG A 168 5.63 3.77 -13.04
N PRO A 169 6.85 4.37 -12.97
CA PRO A 169 7.02 5.70 -12.38
C PRO A 169 6.21 6.78 -13.09
N ALA A 170 6.19 6.79 -14.43
CA ALA A 170 5.44 7.78 -15.19
C ALA A 170 3.93 7.72 -14.94
N GLU A 171 3.36 6.52 -14.85
CA GLU A 171 1.94 6.34 -14.54
C GLU A 171 1.61 6.78 -13.11
N LEU A 172 2.50 6.50 -12.15
CA LEU A 172 2.34 6.95 -10.77
C LEU A 172 2.33 8.49 -10.69
N LEU A 173 3.25 9.16 -11.37
CA LEU A 173 3.32 10.62 -11.41
C LEU A 173 2.09 11.23 -12.10
N ALA A 174 1.66 10.66 -13.21
CA ALA A 174 0.45 11.08 -13.91
C ALA A 174 -0.81 10.95 -13.04
N ALA A 175 -0.93 9.83 -12.29
CA ALA A 175 -2.04 9.61 -11.36
C ALA A 175 -2.04 10.63 -10.21
N LEU A 176 -0.86 10.99 -9.69
CA LEU A 176 -0.71 12.05 -8.69
C LEU A 176 -0.97 13.45 -9.28
N GLY A 177 -0.94 13.60 -10.61
CA GLY A 177 -1.04 14.90 -11.28
C GLY A 177 0.17 15.80 -11.00
N VAL A 178 1.37 15.21 -11.05
CA VAL A 178 2.65 15.91 -10.87
C VAL A 178 3.53 15.64 -12.07
N ASP A 179 4.14 16.69 -12.59
CA ASP A 179 5.09 16.57 -13.68
C ASP A 179 6.41 15.94 -13.21
N ASP A 180 7.06 15.20 -14.10
CA ASP A 180 8.35 14.58 -13.77
C ASP A 180 9.48 15.60 -13.88
N ALA A 181 9.95 16.11 -12.76
CA ALA A 181 11.07 17.05 -12.69
C ALA A 181 12.40 16.47 -13.21
N ALA A 182 12.49 15.15 -13.42
CA ALA A 182 13.65 14.52 -14.05
C ALA A 182 13.58 14.60 -15.58
N ALA A 183 12.39 14.64 -16.16
CA ALA A 183 12.21 14.77 -17.61
C ALA A 183 12.62 16.17 -18.12
N ASP A 184 12.54 17.17 -17.27
CA ASP A 184 12.86 18.56 -17.57
C ASP A 184 14.37 18.88 -17.49
N ARG A 185 15.19 17.88 -17.12
CA ARG A 185 16.65 18.07 -17.05
C ARG A 185 17.28 17.80 -18.41
N PRO A 186 17.98 18.78 -19.02
CA PRO A 186 18.69 18.54 -20.27
C PRO A 186 19.66 17.36 -20.11
N ALA A 187 19.74 16.52 -21.14
CA ALA A 187 20.70 15.43 -21.16
C ALA A 187 22.11 15.99 -20.92
N PRO A 188 22.96 15.35 -20.10
CA PRO A 188 24.33 15.78 -19.93
C PRO A 188 24.97 15.79 -21.32
N THR A 189 25.40 16.96 -21.78
CA THR A 189 26.23 17.12 -22.99
C THR A 189 27.53 16.36 -22.73
N ALA A 190 27.77 15.31 -23.54
CA ALA A 190 28.96 14.48 -23.49
C ALA A 190 30.20 15.28 -23.89
#